data_0a18a544b04de3c041f51a64511ab033
#
_entry.id   0a18a544b04de3c041f51a64511ab033
#
_cell.length_a   1.000
_cell.length_b   1.000
_cell.length_c   1.000
_cell.angle_alpha   90.00
_cell.angle_beta   90.00
_cell.angle_gamma   90.00
#
_symmetry.space_group_name_H-M   'P 1'
#
loop_
_entity.id
_entity.type
_entity.pdbx_description
1 polymer ?
#
loop_
_entity_poly.entity_id
_entity_poly.type
_entity_poly.pdbx_seq_one_letter_code
_entity_poly.pdbx_strand_id
1 'polypeptide(L)'
;MKAILRSFAAACAVILTLAAASSSNADEFSSSQRSEVERIVREYLIAHPEVLQEAMNELDKRQTAAQAEKHKTAIKQYSDALFSSPRQVVLGNPNGNVTFVEFFDYNCGYCKRAMDDMLTLLKDDPKLKVVLKEFPVLGPGSVEAAQVAVAVHMQDKTGKKYLEFHQKLLTGRGEANKARALAVAKDIGLDMARLDKDMASPEVKATLQESFKLAEALGLNGTPSYVIGDNVVVGAVGLEALKEKVNTSRCGKPSC
;
A
#
# COMPACT_ATOMS: atom_id res chain seq x y z
N MET A 1 -26.59 80.22 -25.82
CA MET A 1 -26.04 79.27 -24.88
C MET A 1 -27.04 78.27 -24.26
N LYS A 2 -28.35 78.33 -24.50
CA LYS A 2 -29.37 77.43 -23.96
C LYS A 2 -29.85 76.31 -24.90
N ALA A 3 -29.48 76.34 -26.15
CA ALA A 3 -29.90 75.35 -27.17
C ALA A 3 -28.94 74.18 -27.37
N ILE A 4 -27.66 74.35 -27.00
CA ILE A 4 -26.63 73.28 -27.16
C ILE A 4 -26.69 72.27 -26.02
N LEU A 5 -27.22 72.65 -24.85
CA LEU A 5 -27.27 71.74 -23.63
C LEU A 5 -28.41 70.70 -23.71
N ARG A 6 -29.43 70.95 -24.60
CA ARG A 6 -30.54 69.95 -24.72
C ARG A 6 -30.27 68.83 -25.69
N SER A 7 -29.37 69.02 -26.64
CA SER A 7 -28.99 67.96 -27.60
C SER A 7 -28.04 66.93 -27.04
N PHE A 8 -27.25 67.23 -26.03
CA PHE A 8 -26.37 66.30 -25.36
C PHE A 8 -27.08 65.36 -24.37
N ALA A 9 -28.17 65.83 -23.77
CA ALA A 9 -28.93 65.01 -22.82
C ALA A 9 -29.76 63.89 -23.52
N ALA A 10 -30.19 64.13 -24.73
CA ALA A 10 -30.95 63.13 -25.54
C ALA A 10 -30.05 62.01 -26.11
N ALA A 11 -28.81 62.34 -26.47
CA ALA A 11 -27.84 61.33 -26.98
C ALA A 11 -27.33 60.38 -25.93
N CYS A 12 -27.15 60.79 -24.65
CA CYS A 12 -26.74 59.94 -23.56
C CYS A 12 -27.85 58.97 -23.09
N ALA A 13 -29.12 59.32 -23.21
CA ALA A 13 -30.23 58.49 -22.80
C ALA A 13 -30.46 57.29 -23.77
N VAL A 14 -30.14 57.44 -25.06
CA VAL A 14 -30.25 56.33 -26.03
C VAL A 14 -29.11 55.36 -25.96
N ILE A 15 -27.91 55.76 -25.53
CA ILE A 15 -26.77 54.88 -25.36
C ILE A 15 -26.89 54.01 -24.08
N LEU A 16 -27.58 54.51 -23.01
CA LEU A 16 -27.78 53.74 -21.79
C LEU A 16 -28.84 52.63 -21.92
N THR A 17 -29.73 52.70 -22.92
CA THR A 17 -30.78 51.69 -23.13
C THR A 17 -30.34 50.52 -24.02
N LEU A 18 -29.22 50.63 -24.75
CA LEU A 18 -28.67 49.52 -25.54
C LEU A 18 -27.64 48.62 -24.77
N ALA A 19 -27.18 49.07 -23.60
CA ALA A 19 -26.23 48.33 -22.80
C ALA A 19 -26.87 47.28 -21.84
N ALA A 20 -28.21 47.24 -21.76
CA ALA A 20 -28.93 46.34 -20.85
C ALA A 20 -29.43 45.02 -21.48
N ALA A 21 -29.03 44.70 -22.73
CA ALA A 21 -29.58 43.56 -23.46
C ALA A 21 -28.54 42.47 -23.80
N SER A 22 -27.54 42.28 -23.00
CA SER A 22 -26.59 41.16 -23.20
C SER A 22 -26.26 40.45 -21.86
N SER A 23 -27.28 40.18 -21.05
CA SER A 23 -27.20 39.06 -20.14
C SER A 23 -27.53 37.82 -20.97
N SER A 24 -26.52 37.24 -21.62
CA SER A 24 -26.61 35.86 -22.10
C SER A 24 -26.77 34.98 -20.86
N ASN A 25 -28.03 34.72 -20.48
CA ASN A 25 -28.32 33.58 -19.66
C ASN A 25 -27.73 32.36 -20.38
N ALA A 26 -26.67 31.76 -19.88
CA ALA A 26 -26.29 30.45 -20.32
C ALA A 26 -27.57 29.60 -20.25
N ASP A 27 -28.00 29.06 -21.37
CA ASP A 27 -29.28 28.36 -21.52
C ASP A 27 -29.37 27.24 -20.48
N GLU A 28 -30.06 27.52 -19.38
CA GLU A 28 -30.46 26.49 -18.46
C GLU A 28 -31.52 25.66 -19.21
N PHE A 29 -31.23 24.36 -19.41
CA PHE A 29 -32.19 23.45 -20.04
C PHE A 29 -33.59 23.60 -19.41
N SER A 30 -34.60 23.80 -20.21
CA SER A 30 -35.98 23.75 -19.73
C SER A 30 -36.29 22.40 -19.12
N SER A 31 -37.29 22.31 -18.26
CA SER A 31 -37.68 21.04 -17.63
C SER A 31 -37.98 19.93 -18.66
N SER A 32 -38.60 20.30 -19.81
CA SER A 32 -38.87 19.37 -20.90
C SER A 32 -37.61 18.89 -21.62
N GLN A 33 -36.65 19.76 -21.84
CA GLN A 33 -35.36 19.40 -22.45
C GLN A 33 -34.56 18.50 -21.51
N ARG A 34 -34.56 18.78 -20.20
CA ARG A 34 -33.91 17.93 -19.20
C ARG A 34 -34.52 16.52 -19.20
N SER A 35 -35.83 16.41 -19.15
CA SER A 35 -36.51 15.09 -19.18
C SER A 35 -36.22 14.33 -20.47
N GLU A 36 -36.14 15.01 -21.59
CA GLU A 36 -35.82 14.37 -22.87
C GLU A 36 -34.36 13.88 -22.92
N VAL A 37 -33.39 14.65 -22.40
CA VAL A 37 -32.01 14.19 -22.25
C VAL A 37 -31.90 12.99 -21.33
N GLU A 38 -32.59 12.99 -20.18
CA GLU A 38 -32.62 11.87 -19.26
C GLU A 38 -33.19 10.60 -19.92
N ARG A 39 -34.26 10.74 -20.72
CA ARG A 39 -34.84 9.62 -21.48
C ARG A 39 -33.87 9.06 -22.51
N ILE A 40 -33.23 9.93 -23.31
CA ILE A 40 -32.25 9.52 -24.33
C ILE A 40 -31.06 8.81 -23.68
N VAL A 41 -30.49 9.39 -22.62
CA VAL A 41 -29.36 8.77 -21.90
C VAL A 41 -29.75 7.39 -21.37
N ARG A 42 -30.93 7.27 -20.74
CA ARG A 42 -31.41 5.98 -20.21
C ARG A 42 -31.57 4.94 -21.32
N GLU A 43 -32.25 5.30 -22.40
CA GLU A 43 -32.51 4.39 -23.52
C GLU A 43 -31.20 3.96 -24.19
N TYR A 44 -30.27 4.89 -24.39
CA TYR A 44 -28.96 4.61 -24.96
C TYR A 44 -28.15 3.64 -24.10
N LEU A 45 -28.05 3.89 -22.77
CA LEU A 45 -27.28 3.02 -21.87
C LEU A 45 -27.93 1.63 -21.70
N ILE A 46 -29.26 1.51 -21.83
CA ILE A 46 -29.94 0.21 -21.81
C ILE A 46 -29.71 -0.54 -23.13
N ALA A 47 -29.73 0.17 -24.27
CA ALA A 47 -29.49 -0.42 -25.58
C ALA A 47 -27.99 -0.76 -25.79
N HIS A 48 -27.07 -0.04 -25.10
CA HIS A 48 -25.62 -0.16 -25.23
C HIS A 48 -24.94 -0.32 -23.85
N PRO A 49 -25.20 -1.41 -23.11
CA PRO A 49 -24.63 -1.63 -21.77
C PRO A 49 -23.09 -1.75 -21.80
N GLU A 50 -22.48 -2.11 -22.93
CA GLU A 50 -21.04 -2.13 -23.14
C GLU A 50 -20.36 -0.81 -22.85
N VAL A 51 -21.04 0.32 -23.06
CA VAL A 51 -20.50 1.68 -22.75
C VAL A 51 -20.21 1.85 -21.25
N LEU A 52 -21.09 1.29 -20.39
CA LEU A 52 -20.84 1.30 -18.94
C LEU A 52 -19.64 0.43 -18.59
N GLN A 53 -19.49 -0.75 -19.22
CA GLN A 53 -18.34 -1.62 -19.01
C GLN A 53 -17.04 -0.95 -19.45
N GLU A 54 -17.03 -0.28 -20.60
CA GLU A 54 -15.88 0.48 -21.09
C GLU A 54 -15.51 1.61 -20.13
N ALA A 55 -16.50 2.37 -19.65
CA ALA A 55 -16.28 3.45 -18.68
C ALA A 55 -15.70 2.92 -17.36
N MET A 56 -16.21 1.79 -16.86
CA MET A 56 -15.68 1.13 -15.66
C MET A 56 -14.23 0.66 -15.85
N ASN A 57 -13.94 0.02 -16.97
CA ASN A 57 -12.57 -0.43 -17.29
C ASN A 57 -11.59 0.75 -17.39
N GLU A 58 -11.99 1.87 -17.98
CA GLU A 58 -11.15 3.07 -18.05
C GLU A 58 -10.97 3.72 -16.67
N LEU A 59 -12.01 3.71 -15.83
CA LEU A 59 -11.92 4.19 -14.44
C LEU A 59 -10.94 3.34 -13.63
N ASP A 60 -11.06 2.02 -13.70
CA ASP A 60 -10.16 1.07 -13.01
C ASP A 60 -8.71 1.25 -13.46
N LYS A 61 -8.50 1.43 -14.76
CA LYS A 61 -7.16 1.70 -15.32
C LYS A 61 -6.56 2.99 -14.75
N ARG A 62 -7.36 4.07 -14.69
CA ARG A 62 -6.91 5.36 -14.12
C ARG A 62 -6.62 5.26 -12.63
N GLN A 63 -7.48 4.56 -11.89
CA GLN A 63 -7.29 4.34 -10.44
C GLN A 63 -6.03 3.51 -10.17
N THR A 64 -5.82 2.43 -10.92
CA THR A 64 -4.62 1.58 -10.81
C THR A 64 -3.35 2.38 -11.12
N ALA A 65 -3.34 3.18 -12.19
CA ALA A 65 -2.21 4.02 -12.53
C ALA A 65 -1.93 5.08 -11.45
N ALA A 66 -2.96 5.75 -10.96
CA ALA A 66 -2.83 6.74 -9.89
C ALA A 66 -2.32 6.11 -8.59
N GLN A 67 -2.78 4.89 -8.25
CA GLN A 67 -2.31 4.17 -7.07
C GLN A 67 -0.84 3.74 -7.22
N ALA A 68 -0.44 3.26 -8.40
CA ALA A 68 0.96 2.90 -8.69
C ALA A 68 1.91 4.11 -8.51
N GLU A 69 1.53 5.30 -8.98
CA GLU A 69 2.32 6.52 -8.78
C GLU A 69 2.39 6.96 -7.31
N LYS A 70 1.30 6.78 -6.54
CA LYS A 70 1.32 7.01 -5.09
C LYS A 70 2.27 6.05 -4.39
N HIS A 71 2.22 4.76 -4.72
CA HIS A 71 3.13 3.75 -4.16
C HIS A 71 4.58 4.08 -4.49
N LYS A 72 4.91 4.38 -5.74
CA LYS A 72 6.26 4.75 -6.18
C LYS A 72 6.79 5.98 -5.42
N THR A 73 5.94 6.99 -5.24
CA THR A 73 6.30 8.18 -4.46
C THR A 73 6.56 7.85 -3.00
N ALA A 74 5.71 7.05 -2.36
CA ALA A 74 5.87 6.62 -0.98
C ALA A 74 7.12 5.73 -0.81
N ILE A 75 7.36 4.77 -1.70
CA ILE A 75 8.56 3.91 -1.69
C ILE A 75 9.83 4.75 -1.77
N LYS A 76 9.87 5.73 -2.67
CA LYS A 76 11.00 6.65 -2.79
C LYS A 76 11.21 7.49 -1.53
N GLN A 77 10.14 8.03 -0.96
CA GLN A 77 10.19 8.86 0.26
C GLN A 77 10.68 8.07 1.48
N TYR A 78 10.31 6.80 1.58
CA TYR A 78 10.61 5.95 2.73
C TYR A 78 11.65 4.86 2.41
N SER A 79 12.46 5.02 1.35
CA SER A 79 13.41 4.01 0.86
C SER A 79 14.36 3.52 1.95
N ASP A 80 14.93 4.42 2.75
CA ASP A 80 15.86 4.05 3.82
C ASP A 80 15.19 3.18 4.89
N ALA A 81 13.98 3.56 5.32
CA ALA A 81 13.23 2.80 6.31
C ALA A 81 12.69 1.46 5.76
N LEU A 82 12.40 1.39 4.45
CA LEU A 82 11.95 0.17 3.79
C LEU A 82 13.07 -0.82 3.56
N PHE A 83 14.24 -0.35 3.09
CA PHE A 83 15.27 -1.23 2.56
C PHE A 83 16.55 -1.32 3.40
N SER A 84 16.79 -0.37 4.31
CA SER A 84 18.06 -0.19 5.02
C SER A 84 17.92 0.09 6.52
N SER A 85 16.71 0.00 7.08
CA SER A 85 16.50 0.23 8.52
C SER A 85 17.33 -0.73 9.36
N PRO A 86 18.00 -0.28 10.44
CA PRO A 86 18.67 -1.16 11.39
C PRO A 86 17.70 -2.00 12.23
N ARG A 87 16.40 -1.72 12.15
CA ARG A 87 15.32 -2.39 12.89
C ARG A 87 14.72 -3.58 12.16
N GLN A 88 15.11 -3.81 10.92
CA GLN A 88 14.55 -4.86 10.09
C GLN A 88 15.31 -6.17 10.18
N VAL A 89 14.59 -7.27 10.00
CA VAL A 89 15.22 -8.58 9.78
C VAL A 89 15.60 -8.69 8.31
N VAL A 90 16.85 -9.08 8.07
CA VAL A 90 17.35 -9.35 6.73
C VAL A 90 17.65 -10.84 6.60
N LEU A 91 17.08 -11.47 5.57
CA LEU A 91 17.32 -12.85 5.18
C LEU A 91 17.90 -12.91 3.77
N GLY A 92 18.55 -14.02 3.44
CA GLY A 92 19.19 -14.20 2.14
C GLY A 92 20.45 -13.37 1.98
N ASN A 93 20.62 -12.71 0.84
CA ASN A 93 21.82 -11.95 0.54
C ASN A 93 21.68 -10.48 0.95
N PRO A 94 22.38 -10.00 1.99
CA PRO A 94 22.28 -8.59 2.42
C PRO A 94 22.69 -7.59 1.32
N ASN A 95 23.51 -8.05 0.37
CA ASN A 95 23.96 -7.28 -0.81
C ASN A 95 23.21 -7.68 -2.09
N GLY A 96 22.04 -8.28 -1.95
CA GLY A 96 21.21 -8.71 -3.07
C GLY A 96 20.84 -7.56 -4.00
N ASN A 97 20.71 -7.84 -5.28
CA ASN A 97 20.40 -6.84 -6.30
C ASN A 97 18.90 -6.52 -6.40
N VAL A 98 18.05 -7.30 -5.73
CA VAL A 98 16.63 -7.00 -5.52
C VAL A 98 16.32 -7.16 -4.04
N THR A 99 15.60 -6.20 -3.48
CA THR A 99 15.06 -6.30 -2.13
C THR A 99 13.57 -6.61 -2.19
N PHE A 100 13.18 -7.68 -1.52
CA PHE A 100 11.82 -8.14 -1.31
C PHE A 100 11.45 -7.83 0.14
N VAL A 101 10.55 -6.89 0.37
CA VAL A 101 10.06 -6.53 1.71
C VAL A 101 8.71 -7.19 1.92
N GLU A 102 8.53 -7.93 3.02
CA GLU A 102 7.25 -8.53 3.41
C GLU A 102 6.76 -7.92 4.72
N PHE A 103 5.52 -7.45 4.72
CA PHE A 103 4.75 -7.07 5.90
C PHE A 103 3.83 -8.22 6.27
N PHE A 104 3.98 -8.77 7.46
CA PHE A 104 3.30 -10.00 7.87
C PHE A 104 2.75 -9.94 9.30
N ASP A 105 1.87 -10.90 9.62
CA ASP A 105 1.30 -11.10 10.95
C ASP A 105 1.33 -12.59 11.31
N TYR A 106 1.73 -12.93 12.52
CA TYR A 106 1.85 -14.32 12.97
C TYR A 106 0.51 -15.08 13.06
N ASN A 107 -0.61 -14.38 13.16
CA ASN A 107 -1.94 -14.99 13.17
C ASN A 107 -2.59 -15.01 11.76
N CYS A 108 -1.88 -14.55 10.74
CA CYS A 108 -2.38 -14.53 9.37
C CYS A 108 -2.21 -15.89 8.68
N GLY A 109 -3.31 -16.58 8.40
CA GLY A 109 -3.29 -17.85 7.66
C GLY A 109 -2.73 -17.75 6.24
N TYR A 110 -2.84 -16.57 5.61
CA TYR A 110 -2.23 -16.30 4.30
C TYR A 110 -0.71 -16.12 4.40
N CYS A 111 -0.20 -15.47 5.48
CA CYS A 111 1.23 -15.35 5.73
C CYS A 111 1.88 -16.73 5.96
N LYS A 112 1.18 -17.63 6.65
CA LYS A 112 1.64 -19.02 6.82
C LYS A 112 1.85 -19.72 5.48
N ARG A 113 0.96 -19.52 4.49
CA ARG A 113 1.14 -20.08 3.13
C ARG A 113 2.23 -19.37 2.36
N ALA A 114 2.29 -18.04 2.45
CA ALA A 114 3.27 -17.21 1.78
C ALA A 114 4.72 -17.48 2.24
N MET A 115 4.89 -18.00 3.46
CA MET A 115 6.21 -18.36 3.97
C MET A 115 6.91 -19.42 3.10
N ASP A 116 6.18 -20.41 2.59
CA ASP A 116 6.77 -21.44 1.72
C ASP A 116 7.23 -20.85 0.38
N ASP A 117 6.48 -19.87 -0.15
CA ASP A 117 6.87 -19.12 -1.35
C ASP A 117 8.14 -18.30 -1.10
N MET A 118 8.22 -17.58 0.02
CA MET A 118 9.42 -16.81 0.41
C MET A 118 10.65 -17.71 0.59
N LEU A 119 10.52 -18.85 1.26
CA LEU A 119 11.61 -19.80 1.44
C LEU A 119 12.10 -20.37 0.12
N THR A 120 11.18 -20.64 -0.82
CA THR A 120 11.51 -21.09 -2.17
C THR A 120 12.26 -20.00 -2.93
N LEU A 121 11.81 -18.75 -2.87
CA LEU A 121 12.51 -17.62 -3.47
C LEU A 121 13.94 -17.47 -2.92
N LEU A 122 14.11 -17.55 -1.60
CA LEU A 122 15.43 -17.48 -0.96
C LEU A 122 16.37 -18.60 -1.39
N LYS A 123 15.84 -19.80 -1.58
CA LYS A 123 16.60 -20.98 -2.03
C LYS A 123 17.01 -20.87 -3.50
N ASP A 124 16.09 -20.42 -4.36
CA ASP A 124 16.27 -20.41 -5.81
C ASP A 124 17.08 -19.19 -6.29
N ASP A 125 17.08 -18.11 -5.50
CA ASP A 125 17.70 -16.84 -5.90
C ASP A 125 18.75 -16.34 -4.88
N PRO A 126 20.03 -16.70 -5.06
CA PRO A 126 21.11 -16.28 -4.15
C PRO A 126 21.42 -14.77 -4.23
N LYS A 127 20.80 -14.03 -5.15
CA LYS A 127 20.94 -12.57 -5.28
C LYS A 127 19.73 -11.81 -4.69
N LEU A 128 18.80 -12.51 -4.03
CA LEU A 128 17.65 -11.91 -3.37
C LEU A 128 18.00 -11.49 -1.94
N LYS A 129 17.63 -10.27 -1.57
CA LYS A 129 17.57 -9.80 -0.19
C LYS A 129 16.10 -9.79 0.24
N VAL A 130 15.76 -10.49 1.31
CA VAL A 130 14.43 -10.45 1.92
C VAL A 130 14.49 -9.62 3.20
N VAL A 131 13.54 -8.71 3.35
CA VAL A 131 13.33 -7.89 4.54
C VAL A 131 11.99 -8.22 5.14
N LEU A 132 11.95 -8.61 6.41
CA LEU A 132 10.71 -8.88 7.13
C LEU A 132 10.34 -7.69 8.02
N LYS A 133 9.07 -7.27 7.95
CA LYS A 133 8.48 -6.18 8.74
C LYS A 133 7.29 -6.72 9.53
N GLU A 134 7.38 -6.66 10.85
CA GLU A 134 6.26 -6.99 11.74
C GLU A 134 5.10 -6.03 11.52
N PHE A 135 3.94 -6.56 11.13
CA PHE A 135 2.72 -5.76 10.92
C PHE A 135 1.53 -6.44 11.61
N PRO A 136 1.50 -6.43 12.95
CA PRO A 136 0.51 -7.15 13.74
C PRO A 136 -0.84 -6.41 13.75
N VAL A 137 -1.73 -6.76 12.82
CA VAL A 137 -3.04 -6.13 12.59
C VAL A 137 -4.22 -7.03 12.98
N LEU A 138 -3.96 -8.30 13.38
CA LEU A 138 -5.01 -9.29 13.64
C LEU A 138 -5.34 -9.47 15.14
N GLY A 139 -5.03 -8.47 15.95
CA GLY A 139 -5.47 -8.42 17.34
C GLY A 139 -4.33 -8.38 18.36
N PRO A 140 -4.67 -8.38 19.66
CA PRO A 140 -3.70 -8.23 20.74
C PRO A 140 -2.63 -9.34 20.75
N GLY A 141 -3.00 -10.59 20.49
CA GLY A 141 -2.06 -11.70 20.40
C GLY A 141 -1.00 -11.51 19.34
N SER A 142 -1.37 -10.95 18.16
CA SER A 142 -0.42 -10.60 17.10
C SER A 142 0.60 -9.57 17.57
N VAL A 143 0.14 -8.52 18.27
CA VAL A 143 1.02 -7.49 18.83
C VAL A 143 1.99 -8.08 19.84
N GLU A 144 1.51 -8.93 20.74
CA GLU A 144 2.33 -9.62 21.73
C GLU A 144 3.39 -10.51 21.07
N ALA A 145 2.99 -11.29 20.05
CA ALA A 145 3.91 -12.16 19.31
C ALA A 145 4.98 -11.35 18.56
N ALA A 146 4.60 -10.24 17.91
CA ALA A 146 5.52 -9.35 17.23
C ALA A 146 6.52 -8.68 18.18
N GLN A 147 6.09 -8.30 19.39
CA GLN A 147 7.01 -7.76 20.42
C GLN A 147 8.09 -8.77 20.81
N VAL A 148 7.72 -10.04 20.97
CA VAL A 148 8.70 -11.10 21.23
C VAL A 148 9.62 -11.29 20.02
N ALA A 149 9.08 -11.31 18.80
CA ALA A 149 9.86 -11.47 17.58
C ALA A 149 10.92 -10.37 17.39
N VAL A 150 10.57 -9.12 17.66
CA VAL A 150 11.54 -8.01 17.64
C VAL A 150 12.67 -8.25 18.66
N ALA A 151 12.34 -8.68 19.89
CA ALA A 151 13.34 -8.99 20.89
C ALA A 151 14.22 -10.20 20.50
N VAL A 152 13.66 -11.20 19.82
CA VAL A 152 14.42 -12.31 19.21
C VAL A 152 15.45 -11.77 18.21
N HIS A 153 15.04 -10.87 17.32
CA HIS A 153 15.95 -10.24 16.36
C HIS A 153 17.04 -9.39 17.04
N MET A 154 16.76 -8.78 18.19
CA MET A 154 17.78 -8.03 18.94
C MET A 154 18.90 -8.93 19.46
N GLN A 155 18.63 -10.22 19.71
CA GLN A 155 19.64 -11.20 20.10
C GLN A 155 20.38 -11.81 18.91
N ASP A 156 19.70 -11.99 17.76
CA ASP A 156 20.28 -12.60 16.56
C ASP A 156 20.22 -11.67 15.35
N LYS A 157 21.30 -10.93 15.16
CA LYS A 157 21.45 -10.04 14.00
C LYS A 157 21.82 -10.77 12.69
N THR A 158 22.08 -12.08 12.76
CA THR A 158 22.38 -12.90 11.58
C THR A 158 21.12 -13.33 10.84
N GLY A 159 19.96 -13.25 11.49
CA GLY A 159 18.67 -13.68 10.97
C GLY A 159 18.43 -15.19 11.00
N LYS A 160 19.42 -16.01 11.39
CA LYS A 160 19.29 -17.48 11.38
C LYS A 160 18.32 -17.98 12.45
N LYS A 161 18.53 -17.58 13.71
CA LYS A 161 17.62 -17.93 14.82
C LYS A 161 16.27 -17.24 14.65
N TYR A 162 16.26 -16.00 14.11
CA TYR A 162 15.01 -15.34 13.81
C TYR A 162 14.20 -16.11 12.76
N LEU A 163 14.82 -16.60 11.69
CA LEU A 163 14.12 -17.40 10.67
C LEU A 163 13.55 -18.69 11.28
N GLU A 164 14.30 -19.39 12.13
CA GLU A 164 13.81 -20.58 12.84
C GLU A 164 12.62 -20.23 13.75
N PHE A 165 12.70 -19.13 14.49
CA PHE A 165 11.61 -18.62 15.30
C PHE A 165 10.38 -18.32 14.44
N HIS A 166 10.57 -17.57 13.37
CA HIS A 166 9.52 -17.15 12.43
C HIS A 166 8.77 -18.36 11.86
N GLN A 167 9.50 -19.35 11.35
CA GLN A 167 8.93 -20.59 10.84
C GLN A 167 8.12 -21.36 11.90
N LYS A 168 8.69 -21.59 13.07
CA LYS A 168 8.03 -22.33 14.14
C LYS A 168 6.78 -21.61 14.65
N LEU A 169 6.82 -20.29 14.75
CA LEU A 169 5.69 -19.52 15.24
C LEU A 169 4.55 -19.46 14.22
N LEU A 170 4.84 -19.23 12.95
CA LEU A 170 3.83 -19.22 11.87
C LEU A 170 3.20 -20.58 11.63
N THR A 171 4.00 -21.66 11.63
CA THR A 171 3.51 -23.01 11.32
C THR A 171 2.82 -23.71 12.48
N GLY A 172 3.06 -23.25 13.70
CA GLY A 172 2.48 -23.85 14.88
C GLY A 172 0.95 -23.77 14.94
N ARG A 173 0.32 -24.59 15.78
CA ARG A 173 -1.14 -24.62 15.96
C ARG A 173 -1.58 -23.61 17.02
N GLY A 174 -2.80 -23.07 16.87
CA GLY A 174 -3.41 -22.11 17.78
C GLY A 174 -2.92 -20.68 17.55
N GLU A 175 -3.43 -19.76 18.35
CA GLU A 175 -3.10 -18.34 18.27
C GLU A 175 -1.64 -18.07 18.62
N ALA A 176 -0.96 -17.27 17.84
CA ALA A 176 0.33 -16.71 18.17
C ALA A 176 0.14 -15.53 19.14
N ASN A 177 0.51 -15.74 20.40
CA ASN A 177 0.50 -14.75 21.46
C ASN A 177 1.84 -14.75 22.20
N LYS A 178 1.98 -13.92 23.24
CA LYS A 178 3.21 -13.82 24.02
C LYS A 178 3.67 -15.16 24.57
N ALA A 179 2.78 -15.93 25.18
CA ALA A 179 3.12 -17.20 25.82
C ALA A 179 3.71 -18.20 24.82
N ARG A 180 3.07 -18.32 23.64
CA ARG A 180 3.54 -19.21 22.59
C ARG A 180 4.84 -18.72 21.95
N ALA A 181 4.97 -17.43 21.72
CA ALA A 181 6.19 -16.84 21.19
C ALA A 181 7.39 -17.06 22.14
N LEU A 182 7.20 -16.87 23.45
CA LEU A 182 8.22 -17.17 24.46
C LEU A 182 8.59 -18.65 24.50
N ALA A 183 7.61 -19.56 24.36
CA ALA A 183 7.87 -20.99 24.31
C ALA A 183 8.74 -21.36 23.09
N VAL A 184 8.46 -20.80 21.91
CA VAL A 184 9.27 -20.97 20.70
C VAL A 184 10.67 -20.39 20.89
N ALA A 185 10.79 -19.19 21.47
CA ALA A 185 12.09 -18.57 21.74
C ALA A 185 12.97 -19.44 22.67
N LYS A 186 12.37 -20.02 23.69
CA LYS A 186 13.04 -20.96 24.59
C LYS A 186 13.46 -22.26 23.87
N ASP A 187 12.59 -22.81 23.03
CA ASP A 187 12.82 -24.06 22.29
C ASP A 187 14.02 -23.94 21.32
N ILE A 188 14.20 -22.76 20.69
CA ILE A 188 15.36 -22.49 19.83
C ILE A 188 16.62 -22.03 20.57
N GLY A 189 16.60 -22.07 21.89
CA GLY A 189 17.77 -21.82 22.75
C GLY A 189 18.20 -20.35 22.81
N LEU A 190 17.24 -19.43 22.93
CA LEU A 190 17.54 -18.04 23.22
C LEU A 190 17.77 -17.80 24.71
N ASP A 191 18.55 -16.77 25.04
CA ASP A 191 18.70 -16.31 26.42
C ASP A 191 17.41 -15.60 26.86
N MET A 192 16.62 -16.27 27.69
CA MET A 192 15.33 -15.79 28.14
C MET A 192 15.44 -14.59 29.07
N ALA A 193 16.51 -14.49 29.89
CA ALA A 193 16.70 -13.33 30.75
C ALA A 193 17.05 -12.06 29.94
N ARG A 194 17.83 -12.23 28.90
CA ARG A 194 18.09 -11.16 27.94
C ARG A 194 16.83 -10.81 27.13
N LEU A 195 16.04 -11.82 26.71
CA LEU A 195 14.80 -11.61 25.97
C LEU A 195 13.80 -10.73 26.74
N ASP A 196 13.64 -10.95 28.05
CA ASP A 196 12.78 -10.13 28.90
C ASP A 196 13.23 -8.66 28.94
N LYS A 197 14.54 -8.41 29.02
CA LYS A 197 15.10 -7.06 28.97
C LYS A 197 14.88 -6.40 27.61
N ASP A 198 15.16 -7.16 26.54
CA ASP A 198 15.01 -6.68 25.16
C ASP A 198 13.54 -6.36 24.85
N MET A 199 12.58 -7.17 25.34
CA MET A 199 11.14 -6.90 25.20
C MET A 199 10.69 -5.61 25.91
N ALA A 200 11.32 -5.25 27.02
CA ALA A 200 11.06 -3.99 27.73
C ALA A 200 11.75 -2.78 27.09
N SER A 201 12.57 -2.99 26.07
CA SER A 201 13.31 -1.93 25.39
C SER A 201 12.39 -1.01 24.59
N PRO A 202 12.65 0.33 24.58
CA PRO A 202 11.98 1.26 23.70
C PRO A 202 12.10 0.89 22.20
N GLU A 203 13.13 0.12 21.85
CA GLU A 203 13.40 -0.31 20.47
C GLU A 203 12.29 -1.21 19.91
N VAL A 204 11.68 -2.06 20.76
CA VAL A 204 10.53 -2.89 20.36
C VAL A 204 9.38 -2.03 19.87
N LYS A 205 9.02 -1.01 20.65
CA LYS A 205 7.96 -0.05 20.27
C LYS A 205 8.34 0.71 19.01
N ALA A 206 9.57 1.20 18.92
CA ALA A 206 10.07 1.96 17.78
C ALA A 206 10.04 1.14 16.48
N THR A 207 10.42 -0.14 16.55
CA THR A 207 10.37 -1.08 15.41
C THR A 207 8.95 -1.27 14.90
N LEU A 208 8.00 -1.55 15.77
CA LEU A 208 6.60 -1.73 15.38
C LEU A 208 5.99 -0.43 14.84
N GLN A 209 6.27 0.71 15.48
CA GLN A 209 5.81 2.02 14.99
C GLN A 209 6.37 2.35 13.60
N GLU A 210 7.64 2.02 13.31
CA GLU A 210 8.23 2.18 11.98
C GLU A 210 7.45 1.35 10.95
N SER A 211 7.18 0.08 11.23
CA SER A 211 6.42 -0.79 10.34
C SER A 211 5.00 -0.28 10.08
N PHE A 212 4.29 0.15 11.12
CA PHE A 212 2.95 0.74 10.97
C PHE A 212 2.96 2.03 10.14
N LYS A 213 3.92 2.92 10.38
CA LYS A 213 4.08 4.15 9.60
C LYS A 213 4.34 3.87 8.11
N LEU A 214 5.18 2.88 7.83
CA LEU A 214 5.45 2.45 6.45
C LEU A 214 4.21 1.85 5.81
N ALA A 215 3.50 0.97 6.51
CA ALA A 215 2.26 0.37 6.01
C ALA A 215 1.20 1.43 5.71
N GLU A 216 1.01 2.42 6.59
CA GLU A 216 0.10 3.55 6.36
C GLU A 216 0.49 4.37 5.14
N ALA A 217 1.78 4.75 5.01
CA ALA A 217 2.28 5.52 3.88
C ALA A 217 2.12 4.80 2.53
N LEU A 218 2.17 3.46 2.54
CA LEU A 218 1.98 2.60 1.39
C LEU A 218 0.52 2.20 1.17
N GLY A 219 -0.41 2.59 2.07
CA GLY A 219 -1.81 2.20 1.99
C GLY A 219 -2.06 0.71 2.20
N LEU A 220 -1.18 0.02 2.96
CA LEU A 220 -1.35 -1.40 3.26
C LEU A 220 -2.43 -1.58 4.31
N ASN A 221 -3.39 -2.46 4.05
CA ASN A 221 -4.53 -2.73 4.93
C ASN A 221 -4.67 -4.22 5.32
N GLY A 222 -3.68 -5.05 4.99
CA GLY A 222 -3.69 -6.48 5.27
C GLY A 222 -2.34 -7.14 5.07
N THR A 223 -2.28 -8.42 5.45
CA THR A 223 -1.09 -9.26 5.36
C THR A 223 -1.38 -10.57 4.62
N PRO A 224 -0.40 -11.15 3.92
CA PRO A 224 0.89 -10.54 3.63
C PRO A 224 0.75 -9.38 2.64
N SER A 225 1.66 -8.40 2.73
CA SER A 225 1.83 -7.36 1.70
C SER A 225 3.31 -7.19 1.42
N TYR A 226 3.65 -6.87 0.18
CA TYR A 226 5.05 -6.85 -0.26
C TYR A 226 5.41 -5.54 -0.93
N VAL A 227 6.68 -5.15 -0.80
CA VAL A 227 7.31 -4.12 -1.63
C VAL A 227 8.47 -4.75 -2.38
N ILE A 228 8.43 -4.72 -3.71
CA ILE A 228 9.44 -5.30 -4.59
C ILE A 228 9.79 -4.26 -5.67
N GLY A 229 10.97 -3.67 -5.59
CA GLY A 229 11.31 -2.50 -6.41
C GLY A 229 10.34 -1.34 -6.15
N ASP A 230 9.73 -0.82 -7.20
CA ASP A 230 8.75 0.27 -7.13
C ASP A 230 7.29 -0.22 -6.99
N ASN A 231 7.08 -1.52 -6.74
CA ASN A 231 5.75 -2.13 -6.74
C ASN A 231 5.34 -2.52 -5.32
N VAL A 232 4.07 -2.24 -5.01
CA VAL A 232 3.36 -2.80 -3.85
C VAL A 232 2.48 -3.94 -4.35
N VAL A 233 2.55 -5.09 -3.67
CA VAL A 233 1.73 -6.27 -3.93
C VAL A 233 0.98 -6.63 -2.67
N VAL A 234 -0.33 -6.79 -2.74
CA VAL A 234 -1.18 -7.10 -1.58
C VAL A 234 -1.72 -8.52 -1.69
N GLY A 235 -1.63 -9.26 -0.59
CA GLY A 235 -2.14 -10.62 -0.47
C GLY A 235 -1.16 -11.71 -0.92
N ALA A 236 -1.50 -12.96 -0.61
CA ALA A 236 -0.73 -14.14 -0.97
C ALA A 236 -0.95 -14.50 -2.45
N VAL A 237 -0.22 -13.83 -3.34
CA VAL A 237 -0.37 -13.95 -4.80
C VAL A 237 0.29 -15.21 -5.39
N GLY A 238 1.05 -15.96 -4.58
CA GLY A 238 1.73 -17.19 -4.97
C GLY A 238 3.12 -16.99 -5.58
N LEU A 239 3.88 -18.07 -5.58
CA LEU A 239 5.31 -18.08 -5.94
C LEU A 239 5.60 -17.49 -7.33
N GLU A 240 4.85 -17.91 -8.36
CA GLU A 240 5.13 -17.47 -9.74
C GLU A 240 4.92 -15.96 -9.92
N ALA A 241 3.84 -15.41 -9.34
CA ALA A 241 3.61 -13.97 -9.40
C ALA A 241 4.70 -13.18 -8.65
N LEU A 242 5.19 -13.70 -7.53
CA LEU A 242 6.30 -13.10 -6.79
C LEU A 242 7.62 -13.17 -7.58
N LYS A 243 7.92 -14.31 -8.23
CA LYS A 243 9.07 -14.47 -9.14
C LYS A 243 9.04 -13.45 -10.29
N GLU A 244 7.88 -13.30 -10.93
CA GLU A 244 7.71 -12.30 -11.99
C GLU A 244 8.00 -10.87 -11.50
N LYS A 245 7.53 -10.51 -10.29
CA LYS A 245 7.80 -9.18 -9.72
C LYS A 245 9.27 -8.98 -9.38
N VAL A 246 9.94 -9.99 -8.83
CA VAL A 246 11.39 -9.97 -8.57
C VAL A 246 12.17 -9.81 -9.87
N ASN A 247 11.84 -10.57 -10.91
CA ASN A 247 12.49 -10.48 -12.22
C ASN A 247 12.23 -9.12 -12.87
N THR A 248 10.99 -8.64 -12.86
CA THR A 248 10.65 -7.31 -13.40
C THR A 248 11.43 -6.21 -12.70
N SER A 249 11.59 -6.29 -11.37
CA SER A 249 12.42 -5.35 -10.62
C SER A 249 13.90 -5.44 -10.99
N ARG A 250 14.38 -6.64 -11.33
CA ARG A 250 15.79 -6.91 -11.65
C ARG A 250 16.18 -6.50 -13.07
N CYS A 251 15.38 -6.84 -14.07
CA CYS A 251 15.75 -6.71 -15.49
C CYS A 251 14.65 -6.11 -16.37
N GLY A 252 13.53 -5.68 -15.80
CA GLY A 252 12.42 -5.08 -16.55
C GLY A 252 11.53 -6.09 -17.28
N LYS A 253 11.73 -7.41 -17.08
CA LYS A 253 10.98 -8.49 -17.75
C LYS A 253 10.45 -9.50 -16.73
N PRO A 254 9.33 -10.20 -17.00
CA PRO A 254 8.78 -11.22 -16.12
C PRO A 254 9.73 -12.40 -15.86
N SER A 255 10.67 -12.64 -16.77
CA SER A 255 11.73 -13.64 -16.64
C SER A 255 13.07 -13.07 -17.04
N CYS A 256 14.09 -13.34 -16.27
CA CYS A 256 15.47 -13.02 -16.57
C CYS A 256 16.25 -14.35 -16.89
#